data_06119654741869df56a59ea7fdb6124e
#
_entry.id   06119654741869df56a59ea7fdb6124e
#
_cell.length_a   1.000
_cell.length_b   1.000
_cell.length_c   1.000
_cell.angle_alpha   90.00
_cell.angle_beta   90.00
_cell.angle_gamma   90.00
#
_symmetry.space_group_name_H-M   'P 1'
#
loop_
_entity.id
_entity.type
_entity.pdbx_description
1 polymer ?
#
loop_
_entity_poly.entity_id
_entity_poly.type
_entity_poly.pdbx_seq_one_letter_code
_entity_poly.pdbx_strand_id
1 'polypeptide(L)'
;MKILSIDIGIKNLAFCLFEKPDGDNEYKIAKWDVINIACESDAKCGETEKFKDCNKPAKFSKNGKCYCLKHCKKQPFQVPTSDLKPSFLNKQRIKTLYELAEKYNIKYEDPIKKTELVSLINNYVFEKCFEPIDTTSASKIDLITIGRNIKTKLDNILAEHITTITHVVIENQISPIANRMKTVQGMIAQYFIMRSSNASINFVSSANKLKDSKAEVKGSYGERKKLGIQKCLESIAGSANYVSWEDFFKSHKKKDDLADSFLQGTWFIANKIV
;
A
#
# COMPACT_ATOMS: atom_id res chain seq x y z
N MET A 1 3.15 23.88 -14.82
CA MET A 1 3.85 22.60 -15.13
C MET A 1 3.68 21.62 -13.99
N LYS A 2 3.39 20.34 -14.25
CA LYS A 2 3.21 19.30 -13.21
C LYS A 2 4.14 18.11 -13.43
N ILE A 3 4.87 17.72 -12.39
CA ILE A 3 5.85 16.62 -12.41
C ILE A 3 5.45 15.61 -11.36
N LEU A 4 5.19 14.38 -11.78
CA LEU A 4 4.85 13.26 -10.89
C LEU A 4 6.07 12.35 -10.74
N SER A 5 6.61 12.26 -9.54
CA SER A 5 7.70 11.34 -9.19
C SER A 5 7.17 10.11 -8.49
N ILE A 6 7.57 8.92 -8.93
CA ILE A 6 7.08 7.62 -8.43
C ILE A 6 8.25 6.74 -8.02
N ASP A 7 8.23 6.31 -6.76
CA ASP A 7 9.04 5.24 -6.22
C ASP A 7 8.24 3.93 -6.23
N ILE A 8 8.76 2.87 -6.87
CA ILE A 8 7.98 1.67 -7.18
C ILE A 8 8.00 0.68 -6.04
N GLY A 9 6.82 0.39 -5.49
CA GLY A 9 6.60 -0.67 -4.52
C GLY A 9 5.22 -1.31 -4.67
N ILE A 10 5.12 -2.63 -4.61
CA ILE A 10 3.82 -3.33 -4.74
C ILE A 10 2.91 -3.02 -3.54
N LYS A 11 3.46 -2.98 -2.31
CA LYS A 11 2.72 -2.59 -1.10
C LYS A 11 2.84 -1.11 -0.75
N ASN A 12 3.89 -0.46 -1.22
CA ASN A 12 4.21 0.91 -0.90
C ASN A 12 4.68 1.60 -2.17
N LEU A 13 3.78 1.84 -3.11
CA LEU A 13 4.04 2.69 -4.25
C LEU A 13 3.94 4.12 -3.75
N ALA A 14 5.08 4.80 -3.58
CA ALA A 14 5.12 6.18 -3.15
C ALA A 14 5.12 7.11 -4.36
N PHE A 15 4.46 8.23 -4.23
CA PHE A 15 4.49 9.27 -5.26
C PHE A 15 4.51 10.68 -4.64
N CYS A 16 5.14 11.60 -5.35
CA CYS A 16 5.10 13.03 -5.06
C CYS A 16 4.77 13.79 -6.34
N LEU A 17 3.66 14.54 -6.32
CA LEU A 17 3.23 15.41 -7.41
C LEU A 17 3.66 16.83 -7.11
N PHE A 18 4.57 17.33 -7.90
CA PHE A 18 5.02 18.72 -7.87
C PHE A 18 4.23 19.53 -8.90
N GLU A 19 3.85 20.74 -8.51
CA GLU A 19 3.17 21.69 -9.36
C GLU A 19 3.90 23.04 -9.32
N LYS A 20 4.16 23.60 -10.50
CA LYS A 20 4.63 24.97 -10.67
C LYS A 20 3.47 25.75 -11.30
N PRO A 21 2.80 26.63 -10.51
CA PRO A 21 1.74 27.49 -11.03
C PRO A 21 2.31 28.48 -12.08
N ASP A 22 1.43 28.98 -12.94
CA ASP A 22 1.82 29.98 -13.92
C ASP A 22 2.19 31.28 -13.20
N GLY A 23 3.37 31.83 -13.53
CA GLY A 23 3.92 33.01 -12.88
C GLY A 23 4.76 32.74 -11.64
N ASP A 24 4.75 31.53 -11.08
CA ASP A 24 5.65 31.11 -9.99
C ASP A 24 7.00 30.62 -10.55
N ASN A 25 8.07 30.88 -9.81
CA ASN A 25 9.40 30.34 -10.15
C ASN A 25 9.72 29.03 -9.46
N GLU A 26 8.93 28.63 -8.47
CA GLU A 26 9.20 27.49 -7.62
C GLU A 26 8.08 26.45 -7.67
N TYR A 27 8.43 25.20 -7.41
CA TYR A 27 7.50 24.10 -7.32
C TYR A 27 6.92 23.97 -5.91
N LYS A 28 5.63 23.61 -5.82
CA LYS A 28 4.92 23.24 -4.59
C LYS A 28 4.53 21.76 -4.66
N ILE A 29 4.36 21.11 -3.53
CA ILE A 29 3.81 19.75 -3.50
C ILE A 29 2.29 19.87 -3.58
N ALA A 30 1.70 19.39 -4.67
CA ALA A 30 0.25 19.32 -4.85
C ALA A 30 -0.33 18.08 -4.19
N LYS A 31 0.39 16.93 -4.24
CA LYS A 31 -0.05 15.67 -3.65
C LYS A 31 1.13 14.76 -3.33
N TRP A 32 1.10 14.11 -2.18
CA TRP A 32 2.18 13.23 -1.72
C TRP A 32 1.61 12.13 -0.85
N ASP A 33 1.83 10.86 -1.24
CA ASP A 33 1.27 9.72 -0.48
C ASP A 33 1.95 8.40 -0.86
N VAL A 34 1.58 7.34 -0.15
CA VAL A 34 1.97 5.94 -0.40
C VAL A 34 0.72 5.10 -0.59
N ILE A 35 0.63 4.42 -1.72
CA ILE A 35 -0.49 3.55 -2.06
C ILE A 35 -0.11 2.08 -2.10
N ASN A 36 -1.05 1.22 -1.71
CA ASN A 36 -0.88 -0.23 -1.74
C ASN A 36 -1.56 -0.81 -2.98
N ILE A 37 -0.78 -1.14 -4.01
CA ILE A 37 -1.30 -1.76 -5.24
C ILE A 37 -1.45 -3.29 -5.15
N ALA A 38 -1.13 -3.89 -3.99
CA ALA A 38 -1.38 -5.31 -3.72
C ALA A 38 -2.81 -5.59 -3.24
N CYS A 39 -3.60 -4.58 -2.88
CA CYS A 39 -4.97 -4.72 -2.39
C CYS A 39 -5.94 -3.96 -3.26
N GLU A 40 -7.10 -4.53 -3.54
CA GLU A 40 -8.20 -3.84 -4.24
C GLU A 40 -8.81 -2.75 -3.36
N SER A 41 -8.98 -3.02 -2.07
CA SER A 41 -9.52 -2.08 -1.10
C SER A 41 -8.51 -1.75 0.00
N ASP A 42 -8.34 -0.49 0.32
CA ASP A 42 -7.64 -0.04 1.52
C ASP A 42 -8.62 -0.01 2.70
N ALA A 43 -9.20 -1.18 3.03
CA ALA A 43 -10.15 -1.30 4.12
C ALA A 43 -9.55 -0.77 5.42
N LYS A 44 -10.17 0.27 5.98
CA LYS A 44 -9.78 0.89 7.25
C LYS A 44 -10.72 0.44 8.36
N CYS A 45 -10.20 0.41 9.57
CA CYS A 45 -11.00 0.12 10.76
C CYS A 45 -12.06 1.21 10.96
N GLY A 46 -13.33 0.81 10.99
CA GLY A 46 -14.46 1.71 11.18
C GLY A 46 -14.81 2.00 12.65
N GLU A 47 -13.90 1.71 13.60
CA GLU A 47 -14.11 1.99 15.01
C GLU A 47 -13.57 3.38 15.40
N THR A 48 -14.23 3.98 16.37
CA THR A 48 -13.85 5.29 16.94
C THR A 48 -13.31 5.10 18.36
N GLU A 49 -12.18 5.73 18.69
CA GLU A 49 -11.65 5.80 20.06
C GLU A 49 -11.48 7.27 20.48
N LYS A 50 -12.05 7.64 21.62
CA LYS A 50 -11.94 9.01 22.18
C LYS A 50 -12.28 10.10 21.16
N PHE A 51 -13.39 9.95 20.46
CA PHE A 51 -13.91 10.86 19.41
C PHE A 51 -13.01 10.98 18.15
N LYS A 52 -12.05 10.06 17.95
CA LYS A 52 -11.22 10.00 16.75
C LYS A 52 -11.40 8.66 16.07
N ASP A 53 -11.60 8.69 14.75
CA ASP A 53 -11.70 7.49 13.95
C ASP A 53 -10.35 6.74 13.95
N CYS A 54 -10.41 5.42 14.11
CA CYS A 54 -9.23 4.59 14.19
C CYS A 54 -8.40 4.61 12.91
N ASN A 55 -9.03 4.55 11.76
CA ASN A 55 -8.43 4.58 10.42
C ASN A 55 -7.21 3.67 10.20
N LYS A 56 -6.95 2.71 11.13
CA LYS A 56 -5.89 1.71 10.95
C LYS A 56 -6.30 0.70 9.89
N PRO A 57 -5.34 0.11 9.15
CA PRO A 57 -5.63 -0.97 8.21
C PRO A 57 -6.45 -2.06 8.88
N ALA A 58 -7.58 -2.42 8.29
CA ALA A 58 -8.42 -3.50 8.76
C ALA A 58 -7.76 -4.85 8.46
N LYS A 59 -8.06 -5.82 9.34
CA LYS A 59 -7.61 -7.21 9.20
C LYS A 59 -8.76 -8.18 9.11
N PHE A 60 -9.92 -7.75 9.59
CA PHE A 60 -11.13 -8.54 9.69
C PHE A 60 -12.35 -7.70 9.33
N SER A 61 -13.37 -8.35 8.80
CA SER A 61 -14.72 -7.79 8.61
C SER A 61 -15.75 -8.61 9.36
N LYS A 62 -16.86 -7.99 9.71
CA LYS A 62 -18.05 -8.62 10.24
C LYS A 62 -19.25 -7.69 10.06
N ASN A 63 -20.36 -8.22 9.52
CA ASN A 63 -21.60 -7.48 9.33
C ASN A 63 -21.40 -6.12 8.63
N GLY A 64 -20.57 -6.09 7.57
CA GLY A 64 -20.28 -4.87 6.80
C GLY A 64 -19.31 -3.89 7.45
N LYS A 65 -18.87 -4.13 8.69
CA LYS A 65 -17.86 -3.32 9.38
C LYS A 65 -16.47 -3.96 9.30
N CYS A 66 -15.45 -3.10 9.19
CA CYS A 66 -14.05 -3.51 9.13
C CYS A 66 -13.33 -3.18 10.45
N TYR A 67 -12.45 -4.10 10.89
CA TYR A 67 -11.78 -4.02 12.19
C TYR A 67 -10.28 -4.26 12.08
N CYS A 68 -9.48 -3.45 12.78
CA CYS A 68 -8.06 -3.72 12.99
C CYS A 68 -7.86 -4.77 14.09
N LEU A 69 -6.64 -5.31 14.23
CA LEU A 69 -6.29 -6.31 15.26
C LEU A 69 -6.60 -5.87 16.70
N LYS A 70 -6.55 -4.55 16.99
CA LYS A 70 -6.87 -4.04 18.31
C LYS A 70 -8.37 -4.06 18.57
N HIS A 71 -9.15 -3.61 17.59
CA HIS A 71 -10.58 -3.44 17.76
C HIS A 71 -11.37 -4.74 17.60
N CYS A 72 -10.90 -5.71 16.80
CA CYS A 72 -11.55 -7.01 16.74
C CYS A 72 -11.56 -7.73 18.11
N LYS A 73 -10.53 -7.53 18.94
CA LYS A 73 -10.46 -8.12 20.29
C LYS A 73 -11.48 -7.53 21.28
N LYS A 74 -12.09 -6.40 20.95
CA LYS A 74 -13.12 -5.73 21.78
C LYS A 74 -14.54 -6.10 21.36
N GLN A 75 -14.69 -6.89 20.31
CA GLN A 75 -15.98 -7.31 19.78
C GLN A 75 -16.36 -8.71 20.29
N PRO A 76 -17.63 -9.08 20.28
CA PRO A 76 -18.08 -10.40 20.73
C PRO A 76 -17.78 -11.53 19.76
N PHE A 77 -17.13 -11.24 18.63
CA PHE A 77 -16.81 -12.22 17.61
C PHE A 77 -15.41 -12.80 17.80
N GLN A 78 -15.25 -14.07 17.46
CA GLN A 78 -13.99 -14.79 17.55
C GLN A 78 -13.12 -14.54 16.32
N VAL A 79 -11.82 -14.35 16.54
CA VAL A 79 -10.85 -14.36 15.43
C VAL A 79 -10.70 -15.80 14.94
N PRO A 80 -10.95 -16.10 13.65
CA PRO A 80 -10.88 -17.48 13.15
C PRO A 80 -9.46 -18.02 13.25
N THR A 81 -9.36 -19.22 13.81
CA THR A 81 -8.12 -19.97 13.94
C THR A 81 -7.87 -20.81 12.68
N SER A 82 -6.67 -21.37 12.54
CA SER A 82 -6.29 -22.15 11.34
C SER A 82 -7.10 -23.42 11.17
N ASP A 83 -7.59 -24.01 12.27
CA ASP A 83 -8.41 -25.22 12.33
C ASP A 83 -9.87 -25.00 11.91
N LEU A 84 -10.34 -23.77 11.87
CA LEU A 84 -11.65 -23.39 11.35
C LEU A 84 -11.66 -22.99 9.86
N LYS A 85 -10.53 -23.06 9.18
CA LYS A 85 -10.48 -22.73 7.75
C LYS A 85 -11.14 -23.82 6.91
N PRO A 86 -11.96 -23.48 5.89
CA PRO A 86 -12.58 -24.45 5.01
C PRO A 86 -11.59 -25.43 4.37
N SER A 87 -10.39 -24.93 3.99
CA SER A 87 -9.30 -25.75 3.43
C SER A 87 -8.73 -26.79 4.42
N PHE A 88 -8.85 -26.55 5.71
CA PHE A 88 -8.50 -27.49 6.76
C PHE A 88 -9.65 -28.47 7.01
N LEU A 89 -10.86 -27.98 7.27
CA LEU A 89 -12.04 -28.78 7.60
C LEU A 89 -12.33 -29.88 6.57
N ASN A 90 -12.29 -29.54 5.28
CA ASN A 90 -12.57 -30.48 4.19
C ASN A 90 -11.59 -31.66 4.13
N LYS A 91 -10.37 -31.51 4.64
CA LYS A 91 -9.33 -32.54 4.63
C LYS A 91 -9.36 -33.44 5.87
N GLN A 92 -10.11 -33.07 6.93
CA GLN A 92 -10.09 -33.79 8.18
C GLN A 92 -10.94 -35.06 8.11
N ARG A 93 -10.59 -36.05 8.98
CA ARG A 93 -11.43 -37.19 9.26
C ARG A 93 -12.57 -36.79 10.19
N ILE A 94 -13.66 -37.54 10.17
CA ILE A 94 -14.86 -37.24 10.96
C ILE A 94 -14.54 -37.12 12.47
N LYS A 95 -13.64 -37.95 12.99
CA LYS A 95 -13.21 -37.92 14.40
C LYS A 95 -12.64 -36.53 14.79
N THR A 96 -11.78 -35.95 13.97
CA THR A 96 -11.22 -34.60 14.21
C THR A 96 -12.29 -33.53 14.11
N LEU A 97 -13.32 -33.72 13.29
CA LEU A 97 -14.44 -32.79 13.20
C LEU A 97 -15.31 -32.82 14.46
N TYR A 98 -15.51 -33.99 15.05
CA TYR A 98 -16.18 -34.15 16.35
C TYR A 98 -15.39 -33.41 17.46
N GLU A 99 -14.07 -33.60 17.54
CA GLU A 99 -13.20 -32.92 18.49
C GLU A 99 -13.28 -31.39 18.34
N LEU A 100 -13.39 -30.90 17.09
CA LEU A 100 -13.58 -29.47 16.82
C LEU A 100 -14.98 -28.98 17.23
N ALA A 101 -16.02 -29.75 16.96
CA ALA A 101 -17.38 -29.40 17.36
C ALA A 101 -17.50 -29.29 18.89
N GLU A 102 -16.92 -30.25 19.63
CA GLU A 102 -16.81 -30.18 21.09
C GLU A 102 -16.03 -28.97 21.56
N LYS A 103 -14.84 -28.72 21.00
CA LYS A 103 -13.97 -27.57 21.34
C LYS A 103 -14.69 -26.23 21.23
N TYR A 104 -15.56 -26.09 20.21
CA TYR A 104 -16.27 -24.85 19.94
C TYR A 104 -17.73 -24.87 20.43
N ASN A 105 -18.13 -25.89 21.20
CA ASN A 105 -19.49 -26.10 21.71
C ASN A 105 -20.56 -26.03 20.60
N ILE A 106 -20.27 -26.65 19.45
CA ILE A 106 -21.20 -26.74 18.33
C ILE A 106 -22.09 -27.96 18.57
N LYS A 107 -23.41 -27.75 18.71
CA LYS A 107 -24.39 -28.80 18.91
C LYS A 107 -24.64 -29.55 17.58
N TYR A 108 -24.72 -30.88 17.67
CA TYR A 108 -25.05 -31.74 16.56
C TYR A 108 -25.84 -32.96 17.11
N GLU A 109 -26.59 -33.63 16.24
CA GLU A 109 -27.28 -34.87 16.56
C GLU A 109 -26.47 -36.06 16.01
N ASP A 110 -26.23 -37.06 16.84
CA ASP A 110 -25.49 -38.27 16.45
C ASP A 110 -26.48 -39.40 16.09
N PRO A 111 -26.28 -40.13 14.96
CA PRO A 111 -25.17 -40.07 14.02
C PRO A 111 -25.29 -38.93 12.97
N ILE A 112 -24.19 -38.24 12.70
CA ILE A 112 -24.13 -37.18 11.69
C ILE A 112 -23.14 -37.54 10.58
N LYS A 113 -23.46 -37.19 9.33
CA LYS A 113 -22.54 -37.33 8.19
C LYS A 113 -21.44 -36.28 8.23
N LYS A 114 -20.25 -36.63 7.71
CA LYS A 114 -19.10 -35.71 7.63
C LYS A 114 -19.47 -34.36 6.97
N THR A 115 -20.21 -34.43 5.86
CA THR A 115 -20.62 -33.22 5.11
C THR A 115 -21.54 -32.31 5.91
N GLU A 116 -22.42 -32.85 6.68
CA GLU A 116 -23.34 -32.11 7.56
C GLU A 116 -22.60 -31.48 8.73
N LEU A 117 -21.67 -32.22 9.36
CA LEU A 117 -20.86 -31.71 10.45
C LEU A 117 -19.94 -30.57 9.98
N VAL A 118 -19.33 -30.69 8.78
CA VAL A 118 -18.57 -29.61 8.16
C VAL A 118 -19.46 -28.38 7.90
N SER A 119 -20.70 -28.59 7.45
CA SER A 119 -21.65 -27.48 7.24
C SER A 119 -22.00 -26.77 8.56
N LEU A 120 -22.25 -27.54 9.64
CA LEU A 120 -22.50 -26.94 10.97
C LEU A 120 -21.31 -26.12 11.47
N ILE A 121 -20.08 -26.63 11.30
CA ILE A 121 -18.86 -25.88 11.68
C ILE A 121 -18.73 -24.61 10.83
N ASN A 122 -18.99 -24.66 9.52
CA ASN A 122 -18.96 -23.50 8.66
C ASN A 122 -20.03 -22.46 9.06
N ASN A 123 -21.23 -22.88 9.42
CA ASN A 123 -22.29 -22.00 9.93
C ASN A 123 -21.86 -21.32 11.23
N TYR A 124 -21.25 -22.06 12.15
CA TYR A 124 -20.67 -21.48 13.36
C TYR A 124 -19.62 -20.41 13.02
N VAL A 125 -18.70 -20.70 12.09
CA VAL A 125 -17.68 -19.73 11.64
C VAL A 125 -18.35 -18.50 11.05
N PHE A 126 -19.36 -18.68 10.22
CA PHE A 126 -20.10 -17.58 9.62
C PHE A 126 -20.80 -16.71 10.65
N GLU A 127 -21.40 -17.27 11.69
CA GLU A 127 -22.14 -16.53 12.71
C GLU A 127 -21.23 -15.90 13.77
N LYS A 128 -20.27 -16.68 14.29
CA LYS A 128 -19.51 -16.37 15.51
C LYS A 128 -18.10 -15.84 15.24
N CYS A 129 -17.56 -16.02 14.04
CA CYS A 129 -16.20 -15.59 13.73
C CYS A 129 -16.18 -14.38 12.81
N PHE A 130 -15.09 -13.64 12.90
CA PHE A 130 -14.74 -12.62 11.90
C PHE A 130 -14.38 -13.26 10.56
N GLU A 131 -14.65 -12.53 9.50
CA GLU A 131 -14.14 -12.83 8.17
C GLU A 131 -12.77 -12.18 8.01
N PRO A 132 -11.69 -12.96 7.71
CA PRO A 132 -10.40 -12.37 7.43
C PRO A 132 -10.47 -11.53 6.15
N ILE A 133 -10.03 -10.29 6.23
CA ILE A 133 -9.78 -9.49 5.02
C ILE A 133 -8.47 -10.02 4.43
N ASP A 134 -8.53 -10.61 3.24
CA ASP A 134 -7.36 -11.17 2.57
C ASP A 134 -6.33 -10.07 2.28
N THR A 135 -5.30 -10.03 3.09
CA THR A 135 -4.09 -9.28 2.79
C THR A 135 -3.15 -10.18 2.01
N THR A 136 -3.41 -10.33 0.73
CA THR A 136 -2.55 -11.13 -0.15
C THR A 136 -1.10 -10.65 -0.03
N SER A 137 -0.17 -11.57 0.15
CA SER A 137 1.25 -11.24 0.17
C SER A 137 1.63 -10.60 -1.18
N ALA A 138 2.40 -9.52 -1.17
CA ALA A 138 2.87 -8.87 -2.40
C ALA A 138 3.57 -9.83 -3.38
N SER A 139 4.14 -10.92 -2.86
CA SER A 139 4.77 -11.98 -3.68
C SER A 139 3.76 -12.92 -4.34
N LYS A 140 2.54 -13.04 -3.81
CA LYS A 140 1.52 -14.00 -4.27
C LYS A 140 0.43 -13.39 -5.14
N ILE A 141 0.27 -12.05 -5.10
CA ILE A 141 -0.73 -11.39 -5.95
C ILE A 141 -0.31 -11.49 -7.42
N ASP A 142 -1.22 -11.83 -8.31
CA ASP A 142 -0.93 -11.89 -9.74
C ASP A 142 -0.76 -10.50 -10.36
N LEU A 143 -0.06 -10.45 -11.50
CA LEU A 143 0.25 -9.20 -12.19
C LEU A 143 -0.99 -8.53 -12.81
N ILE A 144 -2.01 -9.31 -13.18
CA ILE A 144 -3.24 -8.76 -13.75
C ILE A 144 -3.99 -7.95 -12.69
N THR A 145 -4.11 -8.51 -11.48
CA THR A 145 -4.69 -7.82 -10.32
C THR A 145 -3.90 -6.56 -9.97
N ILE A 146 -2.56 -6.62 -9.97
CA ILE A 146 -1.71 -5.43 -9.79
C ILE A 146 -2.02 -4.37 -10.85
N GLY A 147 -2.11 -4.76 -12.12
CA GLY A 147 -2.42 -3.83 -13.21
C GLY A 147 -3.79 -3.16 -13.05
N ARG A 148 -4.82 -3.92 -12.67
CA ARG A 148 -6.15 -3.38 -12.36
C ARG A 148 -6.10 -2.39 -11.19
N ASN A 149 -5.37 -2.73 -10.14
CA ASN A 149 -5.23 -1.87 -8.96
C ASN A 149 -4.46 -0.58 -9.28
N ILE A 150 -3.40 -0.65 -10.10
CA ILE A 150 -2.69 0.53 -10.62
C ILE A 150 -3.70 1.46 -11.28
N LYS A 151 -4.47 0.94 -12.25
CA LYS A 151 -5.47 1.73 -12.97
C LYS A 151 -6.47 2.37 -11.99
N THR A 152 -7.15 1.58 -11.19
CA THR A 152 -8.23 2.06 -10.31
C THR A 152 -7.71 3.09 -9.30
N LYS A 153 -6.57 2.81 -8.65
CA LYS A 153 -6.04 3.69 -7.60
C LYS A 153 -5.46 4.98 -8.16
N LEU A 154 -4.72 4.91 -9.27
CA LEU A 154 -4.19 6.13 -9.90
C LEU A 154 -5.31 6.97 -10.53
N ASP A 155 -6.34 6.35 -11.15
CA ASP A 155 -7.50 7.08 -11.65
C ASP A 155 -8.20 7.87 -10.52
N ASN A 156 -8.37 7.25 -9.34
CA ASN A 156 -9.01 7.91 -8.20
C ASN A 156 -8.12 9.00 -7.56
N ILE A 157 -6.85 8.70 -7.39
CA ILE A 157 -5.93 9.60 -6.66
C ILE A 157 -5.53 10.79 -7.53
N LEU A 158 -5.34 10.59 -8.82
CA LEU A 158 -4.88 11.61 -9.76
C LEU A 158 -5.99 12.17 -10.65
N ALA A 159 -7.26 11.91 -10.34
CA ALA A 159 -8.41 12.29 -11.18
C ALA A 159 -8.33 13.74 -11.70
N GLU A 160 -8.01 14.69 -10.81
CA GLU A 160 -7.95 16.13 -11.15
C GLU A 160 -6.64 16.56 -11.80
N HIS A 161 -5.63 15.69 -11.81
CA HIS A 161 -4.28 16.06 -12.23
C HIS A 161 -3.82 15.34 -13.49
N ILE A 162 -4.35 14.14 -13.78
CA ILE A 162 -3.78 13.19 -14.74
C ILE A 162 -3.57 13.78 -16.14
N THR A 163 -4.51 14.59 -16.61
CA THR A 163 -4.45 15.23 -17.94
C THR A 163 -3.49 16.42 -17.99
N THR A 164 -3.10 16.96 -16.84
CA THR A 164 -2.23 18.15 -16.73
C THR A 164 -0.80 17.81 -16.31
N ILE A 165 -0.51 16.52 -16.03
CA ILE A 165 0.85 16.05 -15.77
C ILE A 165 1.68 16.17 -17.04
N THR A 166 2.80 16.86 -16.94
CA THR A 166 3.74 17.08 -18.07
C THR A 166 4.92 16.10 -18.05
N HIS A 167 5.33 15.66 -16.87
CA HIS A 167 6.43 14.71 -16.70
C HIS A 167 6.07 13.65 -15.65
N VAL A 168 6.37 12.40 -15.98
CA VAL A 168 6.30 11.27 -15.05
C VAL A 168 7.72 10.72 -14.89
N VAL A 169 8.20 10.76 -13.65
CA VAL A 169 9.54 10.30 -13.27
C VAL A 169 9.40 9.01 -12.47
N ILE A 170 9.93 7.92 -12.99
CA ILE A 170 9.78 6.58 -12.42
C ILE A 170 11.17 6.04 -12.08
N GLU A 171 11.33 5.48 -10.87
CA GLU A 171 12.57 4.80 -10.50
C GLU A 171 12.87 3.62 -11.43
N ASN A 172 14.08 3.59 -11.99
CA ASN A 172 14.50 2.52 -12.87
C ASN A 172 14.90 1.25 -12.08
N GLN A 173 14.19 0.16 -12.32
CA GLN A 173 14.45 -1.14 -11.69
C GLN A 173 15.53 -1.91 -12.46
N ILE A 174 16.78 -1.83 -12.00
CA ILE A 174 17.96 -2.34 -12.73
C ILE A 174 18.26 -3.82 -12.44
N SER A 175 17.82 -4.35 -11.29
CA SER A 175 18.20 -5.71 -10.86
C SER A 175 17.61 -6.81 -11.75
N PRO A 176 18.44 -7.77 -12.25
CA PRO A 176 17.95 -8.95 -12.97
C PRO A 176 16.97 -9.80 -12.15
N ILE A 177 17.10 -9.79 -10.82
CA ILE A 177 16.24 -10.53 -9.88
C ILE A 177 14.87 -9.85 -9.72
N ALA A 178 14.75 -8.59 -10.10
CA ALA A 178 13.54 -7.79 -9.93
C ALA A 178 12.58 -7.83 -11.13
N ASN A 179 12.52 -8.95 -11.89
CA ASN A 179 11.66 -9.06 -13.08
C ASN A 179 10.23 -8.62 -12.83
N ARG A 180 9.67 -8.99 -11.66
CA ARG A 180 8.32 -8.58 -11.25
C ARG A 180 8.21 -7.05 -11.07
N MET A 181 9.21 -6.41 -10.47
CA MET A 181 9.24 -4.96 -10.29
C MET A 181 9.43 -4.22 -11.62
N LYS A 182 10.21 -4.77 -12.55
CA LYS A 182 10.31 -4.26 -13.93
C LYS A 182 8.98 -4.33 -14.68
N THR A 183 8.23 -5.41 -14.50
CA THR A 183 6.89 -5.53 -15.08
C THR A 183 5.96 -4.46 -14.51
N VAL A 184 5.95 -4.26 -13.20
CA VAL A 184 5.16 -3.19 -12.55
C VAL A 184 5.60 -1.80 -13.03
N GLN A 185 6.90 -1.56 -13.19
CA GLN A 185 7.44 -0.34 -13.81
C GLN A 185 6.87 -0.11 -15.20
N GLY A 186 6.88 -1.13 -16.05
CA GLY A 186 6.30 -1.07 -17.41
C GLY A 186 4.78 -0.80 -17.38
N MET A 187 4.05 -1.44 -16.47
CA MET A 187 2.61 -1.22 -16.31
C MET A 187 2.29 0.22 -15.91
N ILE A 188 3.08 0.81 -14.99
CA ILE A 188 2.91 2.21 -14.56
C ILE A 188 3.23 3.15 -15.75
N ALA A 189 4.33 2.92 -16.47
CA ALA A 189 4.66 3.72 -17.64
C ALA A 189 3.56 3.65 -18.70
N GLN A 190 3.07 2.43 -19.02
CA GLN A 190 2.00 2.22 -19.98
C GLN A 190 0.69 2.88 -19.55
N TYR A 191 0.36 2.85 -18.24
CA TYR A 191 -0.81 3.55 -17.70
C TYR A 191 -0.75 5.05 -18.06
N PHE A 192 0.38 5.73 -17.84
CA PHE A 192 0.51 7.15 -18.17
C PHE A 192 0.56 7.43 -19.66
N ILE A 193 1.15 6.56 -20.48
CA ILE A 193 1.09 6.66 -21.95
C ILE A 193 -0.36 6.68 -22.42
N MET A 194 -1.23 5.86 -21.82
CA MET A 194 -2.62 5.75 -22.20
C MET A 194 -3.52 6.85 -21.61
N ARG A 195 -3.15 7.43 -20.44
CA ARG A 195 -3.99 8.39 -19.70
C ARG A 195 -3.58 9.84 -19.85
N SER A 196 -2.34 10.09 -20.23
CA SER A 196 -1.76 11.44 -20.38
C SER A 196 -0.95 11.50 -21.66
N SER A 197 -1.61 11.81 -22.76
CA SER A 197 -1.03 11.79 -24.11
C SER A 197 0.21 12.67 -24.28
N ASN A 198 0.35 13.71 -23.46
CA ASN A 198 1.43 14.70 -23.57
C ASN A 198 2.50 14.57 -22.49
N ALA A 199 2.38 13.60 -21.55
CA ALA A 199 3.36 13.44 -20.49
C ALA A 199 4.65 12.79 -21.01
N SER A 200 5.79 13.44 -20.76
CA SER A 200 7.11 12.82 -20.93
C SER A 200 7.37 11.82 -19.81
N ILE A 201 7.70 10.56 -20.16
CA ILE A 201 7.96 9.49 -19.18
C ILE A 201 9.46 9.26 -19.09
N ASN A 202 10.01 9.39 -17.89
CA ASN A 202 11.45 9.36 -17.63
C ASN A 202 11.78 8.28 -16.60
N PHE A 203 12.66 7.35 -16.95
CA PHE A 203 13.22 6.41 -15.99
C PHE A 203 14.51 6.98 -15.42
N VAL A 204 14.60 7.06 -14.07
CA VAL A 204 15.76 7.62 -13.38
C VAL A 204 16.40 6.60 -12.44
N SER A 205 17.72 6.67 -12.30
CA SER A 205 18.45 5.80 -11.39
C SER A 205 18.18 6.20 -9.93
N SER A 206 17.99 5.19 -9.05
CA SER A 206 17.88 5.41 -7.59
C SER A 206 19.13 6.08 -7.01
N ALA A 207 20.30 5.93 -7.64
CA ALA A 207 21.53 6.61 -7.22
C ALA A 207 21.44 8.14 -7.28
N ASN A 208 20.54 8.68 -8.09
CA ASN A 208 20.38 10.13 -8.24
C ASN A 208 19.76 10.81 -7.01
N LYS A 209 18.98 10.09 -6.21
CA LYS A 209 18.31 10.62 -5.01
C LYS A 209 19.26 11.24 -3.97
N LEU A 210 20.52 10.81 -3.95
CA LEU A 210 21.53 11.20 -2.96
C LEU A 210 22.78 11.85 -3.57
N LYS A 211 22.82 12.16 -4.87
CA LYS A 211 24.01 12.66 -5.57
C LYS A 211 24.58 13.97 -5.03
N ASP A 212 23.73 14.84 -4.47
CA ASP A 212 24.16 16.15 -3.93
C ASP A 212 24.76 16.06 -2.52
N SER A 213 24.85 14.85 -1.96
CA SER A 213 25.61 14.65 -0.72
C SER A 213 27.09 14.46 -1.06
N LYS A 214 27.93 15.37 -0.60
CA LYS A 214 29.42 15.29 -0.68
C LYS A 214 30.00 14.07 0.07
N ALA A 215 29.20 13.26 0.70
CA ALA A 215 29.59 11.97 1.27
C ALA A 215 29.27 10.89 0.24
N GLU A 216 30.29 10.28 -0.38
CA GLU A 216 30.17 8.94 -0.95
C GLU A 216 29.62 8.03 0.15
N VAL A 217 28.31 7.69 0.07
CA VAL A 217 27.65 6.91 1.11
C VAL A 217 28.08 5.46 0.96
N LYS A 218 29.27 5.12 1.45
CA LYS A 218 29.71 3.76 1.75
C LYS A 218 29.00 3.25 3.02
N GLY A 219 27.65 3.25 3.00
CA GLY A 219 26.84 2.84 4.14
C GLY A 219 25.97 1.63 3.84
N SER A 220 25.55 0.92 4.89
CA SER A 220 24.55 -0.15 4.82
C SER A 220 23.23 0.36 4.24
N TYR A 221 22.37 -0.55 3.76
CA TYR A 221 21.04 -0.20 3.26
C TYR A 221 20.21 0.63 4.27
N GLY A 222 20.32 0.29 5.58
CA GLY A 222 19.62 1.00 6.65
C GLY A 222 20.12 2.43 6.85
N GLU A 223 21.43 2.67 6.72
CA GLU A 223 22.02 4.02 6.82
C GLU A 223 21.60 4.90 5.66
N ARG A 224 21.57 4.36 4.44
CA ARG A 224 21.07 5.09 3.27
C ARG A 224 19.61 5.52 3.43
N LYS A 225 18.74 4.65 3.98
CA LYS A 225 17.35 5.01 4.29
C LYS A 225 17.25 6.13 5.32
N LYS A 226 18.02 6.06 6.41
CA LYS A 226 18.04 7.12 7.42
C LYS A 226 18.50 8.46 6.82
N LEU A 227 19.53 8.42 6.02
CA LEU A 227 20.03 9.62 5.32
C LEU A 227 19.00 10.22 4.37
N GLY A 228 18.28 9.38 3.60
CA GLY A 228 17.19 9.82 2.73
C GLY A 228 16.08 10.54 3.49
N ILE A 229 15.63 9.95 4.62
CA ILE A 229 14.63 10.56 5.50
C ILE A 229 15.12 11.92 6.05
N GLN A 230 16.36 11.99 6.52
CA GLN A 230 16.95 13.21 7.06
C GLN A 230 17.02 14.31 5.99
N LYS A 231 17.54 14.02 4.81
CA LYS A 231 17.61 14.98 3.70
C LYS A 231 16.24 15.48 3.26
N CYS A 232 15.27 14.58 3.20
CA CYS A 232 13.91 14.97 2.88
C CYS A 232 13.35 15.96 3.92
N LEU A 233 13.56 15.70 5.22
CA LEU A 233 13.18 16.62 6.30
C LEU A 233 13.86 17.96 6.19
N GLU A 234 15.16 17.99 5.95
CA GLU A 234 15.95 19.23 5.77
C GLU A 234 15.42 20.04 4.57
N SER A 235 15.13 19.38 3.46
CA SER A 235 14.58 20.02 2.27
C SER A 235 13.17 20.59 2.50
N ILE A 236 12.32 19.87 3.24
CA ILE A 236 10.97 20.34 3.58
C ILE A 236 11.03 21.53 4.52
N ALA A 237 11.82 21.45 5.59
CA ALA A 237 11.94 22.51 6.58
C ALA A 237 12.61 23.79 6.01
N GLY A 238 13.51 23.62 5.05
CA GLY A 238 14.23 24.72 4.39
C GLY A 238 13.44 25.45 3.29
N SER A 239 12.21 25.00 2.94
CA SER A 239 11.45 25.58 1.85
C SER A 239 10.05 26.01 2.29
N ALA A 240 9.72 27.29 2.07
CA ALA A 240 8.38 27.81 2.32
C ALA A 240 7.28 27.07 1.51
N ASN A 241 7.64 26.49 0.37
CA ASN A 241 6.74 25.75 -0.52
C ASN A 241 6.48 24.32 -0.09
N TYR A 242 7.30 23.75 0.80
CA TYR A 242 7.20 22.38 1.25
C TYR A 242 6.88 22.22 2.74
N VAL A 243 7.11 23.26 3.56
CA VAL A 243 6.99 23.22 5.03
C VAL A 243 5.59 22.77 5.50
N SER A 244 4.53 23.06 4.77
CA SER A 244 3.17 22.59 5.09
C SER A 244 3.02 21.07 5.09
N TRP A 245 3.95 20.32 4.50
CA TRP A 245 3.96 18.87 4.47
C TRP A 245 4.81 18.23 5.58
N GLU A 246 5.44 19.02 6.44
CA GLU A 246 6.36 18.52 7.47
C GLU A 246 5.65 17.60 8.47
N ASP A 247 4.50 18.01 9.00
CA ASP A 247 3.73 17.21 9.95
C ASP A 247 3.19 15.93 9.33
N PHE A 248 2.71 15.98 8.08
CA PHE A 248 2.32 14.80 7.34
C PHE A 248 3.48 13.81 7.22
N PHE A 249 4.65 14.28 6.77
CA PHE A 249 5.84 13.45 6.62
C PHE A 249 6.29 12.85 7.96
N LYS A 250 6.38 13.67 9.03
CA LYS A 250 6.79 13.24 10.37
C LYS A 250 5.84 12.20 10.97
N SER A 251 4.56 12.29 10.72
CA SER A 251 3.55 11.35 11.23
C SER A 251 3.43 10.07 10.41
N HIS A 252 3.87 10.06 9.15
CA HIS A 252 3.68 8.94 8.24
C HIS A 252 4.56 7.74 8.60
N LYS A 253 4.03 6.51 8.47
CA LYS A 253 4.74 5.27 8.83
C LYS A 253 5.82 4.88 7.81
N LYS A 254 5.63 5.29 6.55
CA LYS A 254 6.49 4.96 5.41
C LYS A 254 7.26 6.20 4.94
N LYS A 255 8.04 6.76 5.88
CA LYS A 255 8.86 7.96 5.62
C LYS A 255 9.94 7.71 4.58
N ASP A 256 10.48 6.50 4.56
CA ASP A 256 11.51 6.07 3.61
C ASP A 256 11.00 6.11 2.17
N ASP A 257 9.84 5.48 1.91
CA ASP A 257 9.24 5.45 0.58
C ASP A 257 8.77 6.85 0.13
N LEU A 258 8.23 7.66 1.05
CA LEU A 258 7.89 9.07 0.79
C LEU A 258 9.13 9.90 0.44
N ALA A 259 10.20 9.77 1.25
CA ALA A 259 11.46 10.49 1.00
C ALA A 259 12.03 10.14 -0.37
N ASP A 260 11.97 8.87 -0.76
CA ASP A 260 12.48 8.41 -2.06
C ASP A 260 11.74 9.06 -3.23
N SER A 261 10.40 9.11 -3.18
CA SER A 261 9.61 9.77 -4.23
C SER A 261 9.83 11.28 -4.28
N PHE A 262 10.00 11.95 -3.13
CA PHE A 262 10.27 13.37 -3.05
C PHE A 262 11.67 13.72 -3.58
N LEU A 263 12.71 13.07 -3.06
CA LEU A 263 14.10 13.36 -3.44
C LEU A 263 14.38 13.05 -4.92
N GLN A 264 13.76 12.01 -5.48
CA GLN A 264 13.82 11.72 -6.90
C GLN A 264 13.21 12.84 -7.74
N GLY A 265 12.06 13.36 -7.33
CA GLY A 265 11.37 14.44 -8.02
C GLY A 265 12.13 15.76 -7.94
N THR A 266 12.63 16.15 -6.78
CA THR A 266 13.44 17.36 -6.61
C THR A 266 14.75 17.29 -7.39
N TRP A 267 15.42 16.12 -7.40
CA TRP A 267 16.60 15.92 -8.24
C TRP A 267 16.27 16.10 -9.74
N PHE A 268 15.15 15.53 -10.20
CA PHE A 268 14.73 15.65 -11.60
C PHE A 268 14.44 17.10 -11.97
N ILE A 269 13.75 17.83 -11.12
CA ILE A 269 13.48 19.27 -11.31
C ILE A 269 14.78 20.04 -11.45
N ALA A 270 15.73 19.83 -10.55
CA ALA A 270 16.98 20.58 -10.53
C ALA A 270 17.93 20.24 -11.70
N ASN A 271 17.86 19.04 -12.28
CA ASN A 271 18.85 18.57 -13.25
C ASN A 271 18.32 18.34 -14.68
N LYS A 272 17.00 18.30 -14.86
CA LYS A 272 16.37 17.93 -16.14
C LYS A 272 15.33 18.93 -16.64
N ILE A 273 14.80 19.77 -15.75
CA ILE A 273 13.90 20.84 -16.12
C ILE A 273 14.73 22.13 -16.21
N VAL A 274 14.90 22.63 -17.43
CA VAL A 274 15.61 23.88 -17.73
C VAL A 274 14.59 24.99 -17.93
#